data_7b6cf61f0add45b7cdc1008e0fbc1a0e
#
_entry.id   7b6cf61f0add45b7cdc1008e0fbc1a0e
#
_cell.length_a   1.000
_cell.length_b   1.000
_cell.length_c   1.000
_cell.angle_alpha   90.00
_cell.angle_beta   90.00
_cell.angle_gamma   90.00
#
_symmetry.space_group_name_H-M   'P 1'
#
loop_
_entity.id
_entity.type
_entity.pdbx_description
1 polymer ?
#
loop_
_entity_poly.entity_id
_entity_poly.type
_entity_poly.pdbx_seq_one_letter_code
_entity_poly.pdbx_strand_id
1 'polypeptide(L)'
;LLGVFESNDSGDADLPSLTLTAYSGPSGNNSDLIVGEKITGLDSNAIAVVVEKPSTTTLGIVLLNQNTFNVGETIKAEKSGVTALLTASTSGDRNITNQYLLDVNHKPTYYDYSFIERKKEFEAPTNRLKIVFKNFFVTSDDSGDFFTASSYPTDSQELIPVDRNYGQSVNDLIDVRPRVAEYN
;
A
#
# COMPACT_ATOMS: atom_id res chain seq x y z
N LEU A 1 3.13 0.73 8.35
CA LEU A 1 3.65 1.93 7.68
C LEU A 1 4.43 1.50 6.44
N LEU A 2 4.13 2.07 5.27
CA LEU A 2 4.83 1.79 4.01
C LEU A 2 5.78 2.93 3.65
N GLY A 3 5.35 4.19 3.83
CA GLY A 3 6.17 5.34 3.48
C GLY A 3 5.71 6.62 4.14
N VAL A 4 6.65 7.51 4.40
CA VAL A 4 6.43 8.92 4.79
C VAL A 4 7.26 9.77 3.86
N PHE A 5 6.61 10.64 3.12
CA PHE A 5 7.22 11.55 2.15
C PHE A 5 6.97 12.97 2.56
N GLU A 6 8.01 13.79 2.56
CA GLU A 6 7.91 15.22 2.84
C GLU A 6 8.04 16.00 1.55
N SER A 7 7.08 16.89 1.31
CA SER A 7 7.10 17.76 0.14
C SER A 7 8.38 18.61 0.08
N ASN A 8 8.89 18.77 -1.12
CA ASN A 8 10.04 19.66 -1.37
C ASN A 8 9.64 21.14 -1.47
N ASP A 9 8.34 21.41 -1.51
CA ASP A 9 7.77 22.76 -1.57
C ASP A 9 6.62 22.94 -0.57
N SER A 10 5.73 23.90 -0.79
CA SER A 10 4.55 24.14 0.05
C SER A 10 3.32 23.33 -0.35
N GLY A 11 3.41 22.56 -1.43
CA GLY A 11 2.33 21.70 -1.94
C GLY A 11 2.21 20.38 -1.19
N ASP A 12 1.41 19.48 -1.71
CA ASP A 12 1.31 18.11 -1.21
C ASP A 12 2.53 17.31 -1.67
N ALA A 13 2.97 16.37 -0.84
CA ALA A 13 4.13 15.55 -1.18
C ALA A 13 3.80 14.57 -2.31
N ASP A 14 4.71 14.48 -3.29
CA ASP A 14 4.61 13.57 -4.42
C ASP A 14 5.27 12.22 -4.12
N LEU A 15 4.57 11.14 -4.48
CA LEU A 15 5.13 9.80 -4.43
C LEU A 15 6.08 9.56 -5.61
N PRO A 16 7.05 8.64 -5.47
CA PRO A 16 7.71 8.06 -6.63
C PRO A 16 6.68 7.57 -7.63
N SER A 17 6.88 7.83 -8.91
CA SER A 17 5.91 7.45 -9.94
C SER A 17 6.55 6.70 -11.11
N LEU A 18 5.73 5.82 -11.71
CA LEU A 18 6.06 5.07 -12.92
C LEU A 18 5.05 5.41 -14.01
N THR A 19 5.55 5.73 -15.20
CA THR A 19 4.70 5.86 -16.39
C THR A 19 4.84 4.60 -17.23
N LEU A 20 3.74 3.93 -17.50
CA LEU A 20 3.69 2.63 -18.13
C LEU A 20 2.89 2.66 -19.43
N THR A 21 3.25 1.76 -20.35
CA THR A 21 2.57 1.54 -21.62
C THR A 21 2.52 0.04 -21.94
N ALA A 22 1.91 -0.35 -23.06
CA ALA A 22 1.86 -1.73 -23.54
C ALA A 22 1.39 -2.73 -22.47
N TYR A 23 0.29 -2.41 -21.82
CA TYR A 23 -0.31 -3.29 -20.81
C TYR A 23 -0.83 -4.57 -21.44
N SER A 24 -0.60 -5.73 -20.78
CA SER A 24 -1.12 -7.03 -21.20
C SER A 24 -2.57 -7.29 -20.77
N GLY A 25 -3.13 -6.43 -19.92
CA GLY A 25 -4.50 -6.55 -19.43
C GLY A 25 -5.54 -6.15 -20.49
N PRO A 26 -6.82 -6.54 -20.30
CA PRO A 26 -7.90 -6.34 -21.26
C PRO A 26 -8.22 -4.86 -21.51
N SER A 27 -8.00 -3.98 -20.53
CA SER A 27 -8.26 -2.54 -20.68
C SER A 27 -7.15 -1.80 -21.41
N GLY A 28 -5.97 -2.41 -21.57
CA GLY A 28 -4.80 -1.81 -22.21
C GLY A 28 -4.24 -0.58 -21.47
N ASN A 29 -4.57 -0.43 -20.21
CA ASN A 29 -4.12 0.66 -19.34
C ASN A 29 -4.02 0.19 -17.88
N ASN A 30 -3.72 1.08 -16.95
CA ASN A 30 -3.54 0.72 -15.55
C ASN A 30 -4.84 0.41 -14.78
N SER A 31 -6.02 0.43 -15.42
CA SER A 31 -7.27 0.02 -14.77
C SER A 31 -7.23 -1.45 -14.35
N ASP A 32 -6.48 -2.27 -15.10
CA ASP A 32 -6.33 -3.69 -14.83
C ASP A 32 -5.43 -4.00 -13.62
N LEU A 33 -4.64 -3.04 -13.18
CA LEU A 33 -3.80 -3.15 -11.97
C LEU A 33 -4.64 -2.91 -10.72
N ILE A 34 -4.23 -3.50 -9.62
CA ILE A 34 -4.93 -3.38 -8.32
C ILE A 34 -4.12 -2.47 -7.40
N VAL A 35 -4.79 -1.46 -6.81
CA VAL A 35 -4.15 -0.65 -5.76
C VAL A 35 -3.86 -1.54 -4.55
N GLY A 36 -2.65 -1.45 -4.00
CA GLY A 36 -2.17 -2.30 -2.92
C GLY A 36 -1.42 -3.55 -3.37
N GLU A 37 -1.44 -3.91 -4.68
CA GLU A 37 -0.66 -5.04 -5.17
C GLU A 37 0.82 -4.68 -5.33
N LYS A 38 1.65 -5.71 -5.29
CA LYS A 38 3.08 -5.57 -5.59
C LYS A 38 3.34 -5.65 -7.08
N ILE A 39 4.31 -4.88 -7.50
CA ILE A 39 4.86 -4.90 -8.85
C ILE A 39 6.36 -5.12 -8.79
N THR A 40 6.89 -5.84 -9.75
CA THR A 40 8.32 -6.19 -9.85
C THR A 40 8.85 -5.83 -11.23
N GLY A 41 9.98 -5.14 -11.26
CA GLY A 41 10.76 -4.94 -12.48
C GLY A 41 11.54 -6.20 -12.83
N LEU A 42 11.39 -6.70 -14.05
CA LEU A 42 11.97 -8.00 -14.43
C LEU A 42 13.49 -7.95 -14.60
N ASP A 43 14.05 -6.78 -14.93
CA ASP A 43 15.49 -6.60 -15.11
C ASP A 43 16.16 -6.06 -13.84
N SER A 44 15.55 -5.08 -13.20
CA SER A 44 16.10 -4.41 -12.01
C SER A 44 15.89 -5.19 -10.72
N ASN A 45 14.91 -6.11 -10.68
CA ASN A 45 14.39 -6.72 -9.46
C ASN A 45 13.93 -5.68 -8.42
N ALA A 46 13.55 -4.49 -8.86
CA ALA A 46 12.89 -3.50 -8.03
C ALA A 46 11.49 -3.97 -7.67
N ILE A 47 11.12 -3.82 -6.41
CA ILE A 47 9.79 -4.22 -5.90
C ILE A 47 9.13 -3.00 -5.30
N ALA A 48 7.88 -2.75 -5.68
CA ALA A 48 7.08 -1.67 -5.13
C ALA A 48 5.63 -2.08 -4.90
N VAL A 49 4.92 -1.31 -4.10
CA VAL A 49 3.45 -1.40 -3.96
C VAL A 49 2.82 -0.26 -4.75
N VAL A 50 1.76 -0.57 -5.50
CA VAL A 50 0.92 0.43 -6.16
C VAL A 50 0.07 1.12 -5.11
N VAL A 51 0.22 2.44 -4.97
CA VAL A 51 -0.51 3.24 -3.97
C VAL A 51 -1.66 4.00 -4.59
N GLU A 52 -1.43 4.59 -5.75
CA GLU A 52 -2.42 5.41 -6.45
C GLU A 52 -2.24 5.33 -7.96
N LYS A 53 -3.29 5.69 -8.68
CA LYS A 53 -3.32 5.75 -10.15
C LYS A 53 -3.72 7.16 -10.60
N PRO A 54 -2.80 8.13 -10.62
CA PRO A 54 -3.12 9.54 -10.93
C PRO A 54 -3.64 9.74 -12.35
N SER A 55 -3.27 8.88 -13.27
CA SER A 55 -3.76 8.87 -14.66
C SER A 55 -3.89 7.43 -15.15
N THR A 56 -4.36 7.23 -16.37
CA THR A 56 -4.49 5.90 -17.00
C THR A 56 -3.15 5.22 -17.32
N THR A 57 -2.06 5.95 -17.26
CA THR A 57 -0.72 5.45 -17.57
C THR A 57 0.28 5.59 -16.42
N THR A 58 -0.06 6.37 -15.38
CA THR A 58 0.85 6.68 -14.27
C THR A 58 0.42 5.96 -13.00
N LEU A 59 1.40 5.42 -12.30
CA LEU A 59 1.25 4.82 -10.97
C LEU A 59 2.06 5.63 -9.96
N GLY A 60 1.46 5.96 -8.81
CA GLY A 60 2.19 6.34 -7.61
C GLY A 60 2.54 5.08 -6.82
N ILE A 61 3.79 4.97 -6.40
CA ILE A 61 4.31 3.74 -5.80
C ILE A 61 5.07 4.02 -4.51
N VAL A 62 5.25 2.96 -3.71
CA VAL A 62 6.23 2.94 -2.62
C VAL A 62 7.17 1.76 -2.86
N LEU A 63 8.47 2.02 -2.92
CA LEU A 63 9.51 1.00 -3.05
C LEU A 63 9.59 0.15 -1.77
N LEU A 64 9.66 -1.16 -1.92
CA LEU A 64 9.81 -2.11 -0.83
C LEU A 64 11.25 -2.60 -0.64
N ASN A 65 12.10 -2.37 -1.62
CA ASN A 65 13.52 -2.69 -1.57
C ASN A 65 14.35 -1.48 -2.03
N GLN A 66 15.68 -1.61 -2.01
CA GLN A 66 16.59 -0.53 -2.39
C GLN A 66 16.86 -0.44 -3.89
N ASN A 67 16.30 -1.36 -4.68
CA ASN A 67 16.46 -1.34 -6.12
C ASN A 67 15.56 -0.27 -6.74
N THR A 68 15.98 0.26 -7.88
CA THR A 68 15.23 1.23 -8.68
C THR A 68 14.85 0.63 -10.01
N PHE A 69 13.69 1.00 -10.51
CA PHE A 69 13.19 0.56 -11.81
C PHE A 69 13.99 1.18 -12.94
N ASN A 70 14.29 0.37 -13.97
CA ASN A 70 14.99 0.79 -15.18
C ASN A 70 13.99 1.16 -16.28
N VAL A 71 14.11 2.36 -16.84
CA VAL A 71 13.31 2.74 -18.01
C VAL A 71 13.59 1.78 -19.16
N GLY A 72 12.52 1.27 -19.78
CA GLY A 72 12.59 0.26 -20.84
C GLY A 72 12.39 -1.18 -20.36
N GLU A 73 12.35 -1.44 -19.05
CA GLU A 73 12.07 -2.78 -18.54
C GLU A 73 10.58 -3.11 -18.52
N THR A 74 10.29 -4.41 -18.46
CA THR A 74 8.93 -4.90 -18.23
C THR A 74 8.66 -4.97 -16.73
N ILE A 75 7.54 -4.38 -16.32
CA ILE A 75 7.00 -4.49 -14.97
C ILE A 75 5.96 -5.63 -14.96
N LYS A 76 5.98 -6.43 -13.90
CA LYS A 76 4.98 -7.49 -13.67
C LYS A 76 4.27 -7.26 -12.34
N ALA A 77 2.95 -7.26 -12.38
CA ALA A 77 2.10 -7.22 -11.20
C ALA A 77 1.87 -8.65 -10.65
N GLU A 78 1.95 -8.81 -9.33
CA GLU A 78 1.87 -10.13 -8.71
C GLU A 78 0.43 -10.69 -8.70
N LYS A 79 -0.54 -9.85 -8.37
CA LYS A 79 -1.92 -10.31 -8.15
C LYS A 79 -2.77 -10.26 -9.41
N SER A 80 -2.76 -9.14 -10.12
CA SER A 80 -3.48 -9.02 -11.40
C SER A 80 -2.81 -9.81 -12.53
N GLY A 81 -1.53 -10.13 -12.42
CA GLY A 81 -0.75 -10.79 -13.47
C GLY A 81 -0.44 -9.89 -14.67
N VAL A 82 -0.86 -8.63 -14.62
CA VAL A 82 -0.65 -7.67 -15.70
C VAL A 82 0.84 -7.36 -15.87
N THR A 83 1.29 -7.32 -17.11
CA THR A 83 2.62 -6.81 -17.45
C THR A 83 2.49 -5.50 -18.23
N ALA A 84 3.48 -4.63 -18.09
CA ALA A 84 3.53 -3.35 -18.80
C ALA A 84 4.97 -2.91 -19.02
N LEU A 85 5.21 -2.07 -20.02
CA LEU A 85 6.52 -1.50 -20.32
C LEU A 85 6.70 -0.17 -19.58
N LEU A 86 7.79 -0.03 -18.85
CA LEU A 86 8.15 1.21 -18.17
C LEU A 86 8.76 2.21 -19.16
N THR A 87 8.15 3.38 -19.29
CA THR A 87 8.61 4.46 -20.18
C THR A 87 9.23 5.64 -19.45
N ALA A 88 8.83 5.91 -18.22
CA ALA A 88 9.43 6.94 -17.37
C ALA A 88 9.26 6.60 -15.89
N SER A 89 10.18 7.08 -15.07
CA SER A 89 10.09 7.01 -13.61
C SER A 89 10.54 8.31 -12.96
N THR A 90 9.93 8.66 -11.83
CA THR A 90 10.34 9.80 -11.00
C THR A 90 10.58 9.32 -9.58
N SER A 91 11.51 9.95 -8.89
CA SER A 91 11.83 9.62 -7.49
C SER A 91 10.79 10.14 -6.48
N GLY A 92 9.90 11.06 -6.93
CA GLY A 92 9.01 11.77 -6.02
C GLY A 92 9.78 12.70 -5.06
N ASP A 93 9.10 13.07 -3.99
CA ASP A 93 9.63 13.93 -2.94
C ASP A 93 10.48 13.15 -1.92
N ARG A 94 10.97 13.85 -0.89
CA ARG A 94 11.90 13.31 0.09
C ARG A 94 11.28 12.20 0.91
N ASN A 95 11.79 10.97 0.79
CA ASN A 95 11.40 9.84 1.63
C ASN A 95 12.07 9.94 3.01
N ILE A 96 11.26 10.12 4.04
CA ILE A 96 11.68 10.23 5.44
C ILE A 96 11.09 9.12 6.32
N THR A 97 10.70 8.01 5.72
CA THR A 97 10.10 6.86 6.42
C THR A 97 10.95 6.37 7.59
N ASN A 98 12.26 6.39 7.44
CA ASN A 98 13.21 5.98 8.49
C ASN A 98 13.17 6.86 9.75
N GLN A 99 12.59 8.06 9.67
CA GLN A 99 12.43 8.99 10.79
C GLN A 99 11.19 8.70 11.63
N TYR A 100 10.33 7.80 11.18
CA TYR A 100 9.06 7.51 11.81
C TYR A 100 8.97 6.05 12.26
N LEU A 101 8.16 5.83 13.28
CA LEU A 101 7.79 4.52 13.79
C LEU A 101 6.27 4.38 13.76
N LEU A 102 5.81 3.19 13.46
CA LEU A 102 4.42 2.79 13.68
C LEU A 102 4.32 2.15 15.05
N ASP A 103 3.62 2.79 15.98
CA ASP A 103 3.22 2.19 17.24
C ASP A 103 1.80 1.63 17.09
N VAL A 104 1.66 0.34 17.09
CA VAL A 104 0.37 -0.37 16.99
C VAL A 104 -0.40 -0.40 18.31
N ASN A 105 0.16 0.20 19.34
CA ASN A 105 -0.43 0.50 20.66
C ASN A 105 -1.36 -0.57 21.24
N HIS A 106 -0.87 -1.80 21.39
CA HIS A 106 -1.57 -2.88 22.09
C HIS A 106 -1.61 -2.65 23.62
N LYS A 107 -2.00 -1.44 24.07
CA LYS A 107 -2.20 -1.15 25.47
C LYS A 107 -3.61 -1.54 25.91
N PRO A 108 -3.83 -1.94 27.20
CA PRO A 108 -5.09 -2.49 27.65
C PRO A 108 -6.32 -1.58 27.49
N THR A 109 -6.12 -0.30 27.19
CA THR A 109 -7.20 0.71 27.13
C THR A 109 -7.51 1.24 25.72
N TYR A 110 -6.65 0.99 24.72
CA TYR A 110 -6.83 1.55 23.37
C TYR A 110 -6.31 0.58 22.31
N TYR A 111 -7.13 -0.40 21.94
CA TYR A 111 -6.77 -1.37 20.91
C TYR A 111 -7.06 -0.87 19.50
N ASP A 112 -7.92 0.16 19.36
CA ASP A 112 -8.42 0.62 18.06
C ASP A 112 -7.54 1.69 17.42
N TYR A 113 -6.55 2.21 18.14
CA TYR A 113 -5.69 3.29 17.66
C TYR A 113 -4.25 2.85 17.49
N SER A 114 -3.69 3.22 16.36
CA SER A 114 -2.25 3.15 16.11
C SER A 114 -1.71 4.55 15.91
N PHE A 115 -0.46 4.76 16.29
CA PHE A 115 0.20 6.05 16.17
C PHE A 115 1.39 5.95 15.22
N ILE A 116 1.58 7.00 14.42
CA ILE A 116 2.80 7.19 13.66
C ILE A 116 3.60 8.27 14.38
N GLU A 117 4.67 7.87 15.02
CA GLU A 117 5.49 8.73 15.85
C GLU A 117 6.81 9.07 15.16
N ARG A 118 7.17 10.35 15.20
CA ARG A 118 8.50 10.78 14.78
C ARG A 118 9.53 10.42 15.85
N LYS A 119 10.63 9.84 15.44
CA LYS A 119 11.76 9.55 16.35
C LYS A 119 12.36 10.86 16.86
N LYS A 120 12.74 10.85 18.14
CA LYS A 120 13.20 12.07 18.85
C LYS A 120 14.49 12.66 18.32
N GLU A 121 15.33 11.85 17.70
CA GLU A 121 16.62 12.25 17.12
C GLU A 121 16.50 13.05 15.81
N PHE A 122 15.33 13.11 15.21
CA PHE A 122 15.11 13.87 13.98
C PHE A 122 14.34 15.18 14.24
N GLU A 123 14.59 16.17 13.41
CA GLU A 123 13.87 17.46 13.47
C GLU A 123 12.42 17.30 12.95
N ALA A 124 11.57 18.23 13.35
CA ALA A 124 10.20 18.27 12.85
C ALA A 124 10.19 18.57 11.34
N PRO A 125 9.28 17.95 10.56
CA PRO A 125 9.12 18.28 9.15
C PRO A 125 8.70 19.74 9.00
N THR A 126 9.18 20.37 7.95
CA THR A 126 8.87 21.77 7.64
C THR A 126 7.73 21.91 6.64
N ASN A 127 7.54 20.89 5.81
CA ASN A 127 6.55 20.86 4.75
C ASN A 127 5.47 19.80 4.99
N ARG A 128 4.52 19.71 4.10
CA ARG A 128 3.44 18.72 4.17
C ARG A 128 3.97 17.32 4.03
N LEU A 129 3.32 16.39 4.74
CA LEU A 129 3.64 14.98 4.69
C LEU A 129 2.55 14.20 3.94
N LYS A 130 2.99 13.26 3.10
CA LYS A 130 2.16 12.19 2.58
C LYS A 130 2.54 10.89 3.29
N ILE A 131 1.60 10.31 4.02
CA ILE A 131 1.84 9.11 4.81
C ILE A 131 1.09 7.95 4.17
N VAL A 132 1.80 6.89 3.82
CA VAL A 132 1.26 5.67 3.22
C VAL A 132 1.34 4.53 4.23
N PHE A 133 0.21 3.93 4.53
CA PHE A 133 0.11 2.82 5.48
C PHE A 133 -0.95 1.81 5.03
N LYS A 134 -0.88 0.61 5.58
CA LYS A 134 -1.90 -0.41 5.43
C LYS A 134 -2.84 -0.35 6.61
N ASN A 135 -4.11 -0.48 6.36
CA ASN A 135 -5.15 -0.56 7.37
C ASN A 135 -6.14 -1.66 7.02
N PHE A 136 -6.90 -2.06 8.02
CA PHE A 136 -8.05 -2.94 7.84
C PHE A 136 -9.28 -2.09 7.56
N PHE A 137 -10.10 -2.54 6.63
CA PHE A 137 -11.39 -1.91 6.36
C PHE A 137 -12.50 -2.75 6.96
N VAL A 138 -13.40 -2.07 7.66
CA VAL A 138 -14.72 -2.61 7.98
C VAL A 138 -15.67 -1.98 6.97
N THR A 139 -16.37 -2.78 6.19
CA THR A 139 -17.36 -2.26 5.25
C THR A 139 -18.58 -1.80 6.03
N SER A 140 -19.13 -0.65 5.66
CA SER A 140 -20.27 -0.02 6.36
C SER A 140 -21.58 -0.84 6.34
N ASP A 141 -21.64 -1.86 5.51
CA ASP A 141 -22.79 -2.77 5.41
C ASP A 141 -22.71 -3.93 6.41
N ASP A 142 -21.56 -4.11 7.05
CA ASP A 142 -21.36 -5.10 8.09
C ASP A 142 -21.77 -4.51 9.45
N SER A 143 -22.98 -4.80 9.85
CA SER A 143 -23.46 -4.55 11.21
C SER A 143 -22.77 -5.46 12.25
N GLY A 144 -21.67 -6.09 11.90
CA GLY A 144 -21.07 -7.13 12.69
C GLY A 144 -19.56 -7.03 12.90
N ASP A 145 -19.12 -7.83 13.81
CA ASP A 145 -17.74 -7.98 14.25
C ASP A 145 -16.90 -8.86 13.30
N PHE A 146 -17.23 -8.85 12.02
CA PHE A 146 -16.60 -9.74 11.03
C PHE A 146 -15.64 -8.95 10.15
N PHE A 147 -14.46 -9.55 9.92
CA PHE A 147 -13.57 -9.16 8.85
C PHE A 147 -13.64 -10.22 7.74
N THR A 148 -13.78 -9.78 6.51
CA THR A 148 -13.69 -10.63 5.34
C THR A 148 -12.27 -10.62 4.77
N ALA A 149 -11.98 -11.48 3.81
CA ALA A 149 -10.71 -11.44 3.09
C ALA A 149 -10.44 -10.05 2.48
N SER A 150 -11.47 -9.34 2.03
CA SER A 150 -11.36 -7.99 1.47
C SER A 150 -11.05 -6.90 2.50
N SER A 151 -11.23 -7.17 3.80
CA SER A 151 -10.85 -6.25 4.88
C SER A 151 -9.33 -6.14 5.06
N TYR A 152 -8.57 -7.09 4.53
CA TYR A 152 -7.11 -7.10 4.62
C TYR A 152 -6.49 -6.30 3.47
N PRO A 153 -5.32 -5.68 3.69
CA PRO A 153 -4.54 -5.11 2.61
C PRO A 153 -4.29 -6.11 1.50
N THR A 154 -4.29 -5.66 0.25
CA THR A 154 -4.23 -6.52 -0.95
C THR A 154 -3.08 -7.53 -0.92
N ASP A 155 -1.89 -7.11 -0.47
CA ASP A 155 -0.72 -7.97 -0.38
C ASP A 155 -0.76 -8.97 0.78
N SER A 156 -1.65 -8.77 1.74
CA SER A 156 -1.85 -9.66 2.88
C SER A 156 -2.96 -10.69 2.65
N GLN A 157 -3.80 -10.50 1.64
CA GLN A 157 -4.91 -11.40 1.33
C GLN A 157 -4.45 -12.81 0.96
N GLU A 158 -3.26 -12.94 0.37
CA GLU A 158 -2.68 -14.26 0.03
C GLU A 158 -2.31 -15.10 1.27
N LEU A 159 -2.15 -14.45 2.41
CA LEU A 159 -1.87 -15.13 3.68
C LEU A 159 -3.13 -15.70 4.35
N ILE A 160 -4.30 -15.38 3.82
CA ILE A 160 -5.58 -15.86 4.35
C ILE A 160 -5.72 -17.35 4.01
N PRO A 161 -6.01 -18.21 4.99
CA PRO A 161 -6.13 -19.64 4.75
C PRO A 161 -7.18 -19.97 3.70
N VAL A 162 -6.89 -20.94 2.87
CA VAL A 162 -7.81 -21.50 1.90
C VAL A 162 -8.37 -22.81 2.45
N ASP A 163 -9.70 -22.97 2.43
CA ASP A 163 -10.32 -24.23 2.76
C ASP A 163 -9.95 -25.27 1.70
N ARG A 164 -9.28 -26.34 2.13
CA ARG A 164 -8.79 -27.40 1.23
C ARG A 164 -9.92 -28.20 0.57
N ASN A 165 -11.10 -28.24 1.19
CA ASN A 165 -12.23 -29.01 0.67
C ASN A 165 -12.96 -28.26 -0.44
N TYR A 166 -13.02 -26.94 -0.36
CA TYR A 166 -13.81 -26.10 -1.27
C TYR A 166 -12.93 -25.22 -2.17
N GLY A 167 -11.62 -25.13 -1.92
CA GLY A 167 -10.71 -24.29 -2.69
C GLY A 167 -10.98 -22.78 -2.55
N GLN A 168 -11.76 -22.40 -1.56
CA GLN A 168 -12.15 -21.00 -1.29
C GLN A 168 -11.35 -20.45 -0.11
N SER A 169 -11.01 -19.19 -0.18
CA SER A 169 -10.44 -18.47 0.96
C SER A 169 -11.44 -18.47 2.12
N VAL A 170 -10.96 -18.57 3.34
CA VAL A 170 -11.80 -18.35 4.52
C VAL A 170 -12.26 -16.89 4.49
N ASN A 171 -13.51 -16.68 4.12
CA ASN A 171 -14.04 -15.34 3.88
C ASN A 171 -14.39 -14.61 5.17
N ASP A 172 -14.74 -15.37 6.21
CA ASP A 172 -15.23 -14.79 7.45
C ASP A 172 -14.17 -14.97 8.54
N LEU A 173 -13.58 -13.88 8.95
CA LEU A 173 -12.65 -13.83 10.07
C LEU A 173 -13.34 -13.17 11.25
N ILE A 174 -13.38 -13.86 12.38
CA ILE A 174 -13.89 -13.29 13.63
C ILE A 174 -12.78 -12.44 14.23
N ASP A 175 -13.05 -11.14 14.39
CA ASP A 175 -12.16 -10.25 15.13
C ASP A 175 -12.37 -10.45 16.64
N VAL A 176 -11.41 -11.12 17.26
CA VAL A 176 -11.41 -11.39 18.71
C VAL A 176 -10.71 -10.28 19.52
N ARG A 177 -10.28 -9.19 18.88
CA ARG A 177 -9.68 -8.07 19.60
C ARG A 177 -10.73 -7.37 20.45
N PRO A 178 -10.39 -7.00 21.69
CA PRO A 178 -11.31 -6.24 22.52
C PRO A 178 -11.61 -4.89 21.87
N ARG A 179 -12.87 -4.54 21.80
CA ARG A 179 -13.34 -3.24 21.34
C ARG A 179 -13.77 -2.40 22.54
N VAL A 180 -13.45 -1.12 22.50
CA VAL A 180 -14.00 -0.17 23.44
C VAL A 180 -15.44 0.12 23.00
N ALA A 181 -16.41 -0.17 23.88
CA ALA A 181 -17.77 0.25 23.62
C ALA A 181 -17.80 1.77 23.47
N GLU A 182 -18.49 2.26 22.44
CA GLU A 182 -18.74 3.70 22.33
C GLU A 182 -19.47 4.15 23.58
N TYR A 183 -18.88 5.09 24.30
CA TYR A 183 -19.57 5.79 25.38
C TYR A 183 -20.53 6.79 24.72
N ASN A 184 -21.81 6.47 24.76
CA ASN A 184 -22.89 7.44 24.51
C ASN A 184 -23.02 8.42 25.70
#